data_565a3e978730f7bc68c866021f69b615
#
_entry.id   565a3e978730f7bc68c866021f69b615
#
_cell.length_a   1.000
_cell.length_b   1.000
_cell.length_c   1.000
_cell.angle_alpha   90.00
_cell.angle_beta   90.00
_cell.angle_gamma   90.00
#
_symmetry.space_group_name_H-M   'P 1'
#
loop_
_entity.id
_entity.type
_entity.pdbx_description
1 polymer ?
#
loop_
_entity_poly.entity_id
_entity_poly.type
_entity_poly.pdbx_seq_one_letter_code
_entity_poly.pdbx_strand_id
1 'polypeptide(L)'
;MRNGDDFSPAVIDRVAGLLDEFCDGSELTLSQLSCRTGLPRSSAHRLLSQLVEFGWVSRRGRVYSLSRAVFEWGALAQWHDNLYRAAHPVLHELHATTGLMVHLAVLDGNDVRYLDGVGCDPDILPSRIGGRQPALRTALGKAIIAHSGMGPVRTRSTVAPLPSARADARLRREIAHIRQQHIAHEREEAVSGVACVAAAIGNSRTCVGAISVAGPLGNVDIVTLAMPVRSAARVIWQDLSGNGSALQAG
;
A
#
# COMPACT_ATOMS: atom_id res chain seq x y z
N MET A 1 20.23 -39.90 -12.30
CA MET A 1 20.23 -38.54 -12.82
C MET A 1 18.76 -38.12 -12.96
N ARG A 2 18.21 -37.39 -11.98
CA ARG A 2 16.88 -36.80 -12.08
C ARG A 2 17.04 -35.42 -12.72
N ASN A 3 16.41 -35.25 -13.85
CA ASN A 3 16.30 -33.94 -14.51
C ASN A 3 15.73 -32.94 -13.53
N GLY A 4 16.47 -31.85 -13.30
CA GLY A 4 15.95 -30.70 -12.57
C GLY A 4 14.74 -30.17 -13.32
N ASP A 5 13.59 -30.18 -12.68
CA ASP A 5 12.40 -29.49 -13.13
C ASP A 5 12.74 -28.01 -13.28
N ASP A 6 12.89 -27.62 -14.53
CA ASP A 6 12.95 -26.24 -14.98
C ASP A 6 11.59 -25.60 -14.63
N PHE A 7 11.49 -25.02 -13.42
CA PHE A 7 10.34 -24.19 -13.03
C PHE A 7 10.32 -23.01 -13.97
N SER A 8 9.65 -23.16 -15.10
CA SER A 8 9.50 -22.10 -16.07
C SER A 8 8.95 -20.86 -15.36
N PRO A 9 9.68 -19.73 -15.34
CA PRO A 9 9.23 -18.47 -14.74
C PRO A 9 7.80 -18.12 -15.18
N ALA A 10 7.43 -18.49 -16.38
CA ALA A 10 6.10 -18.32 -16.95
C ALA A 10 4.94 -18.99 -16.16
N VAL A 11 5.16 -20.04 -15.36
CA VAL A 11 4.09 -20.65 -14.56
C VAL A 11 3.85 -19.86 -13.27
N ILE A 12 4.92 -19.48 -12.59
CA ILE A 12 4.87 -18.65 -11.37
C ILE A 12 4.25 -17.30 -11.70
N ASP A 13 4.67 -16.65 -12.80
CA ASP A 13 4.12 -15.37 -13.24
C ASP A 13 2.61 -15.46 -13.51
N ARG A 14 2.15 -16.55 -14.11
CA ARG A 14 0.72 -16.79 -14.37
C ARG A 14 -0.07 -17.02 -13.09
N VAL A 15 0.51 -17.74 -12.13
CA VAL A 15 -0.11 -17.95 -10.81
C VAL A 15 -0.18 -16.64 -10.05
N ALA A 16 0.91 -15.87 -10.00
CA ALA A 16 0.92 -14.55 -9.39
C ALA A 16 -0.13 -13.62 -10.01
N GLY A 17 -0.19 -13.55 -11.34
CA GLY A 17 -1.19 -12.76 -12.05
C GLY A 17 -2.63 -13.18 -11.75
N LEU A 18 -2.91 -14.48 -11.57
CA LEU A 18 -4.22 -14.94 -11.14
C LEU A 18 -4.56 -14.54 -9.70
N LEU A 19 -3.58 -14.60 -8.79
CA LEU A 19 -3.77 -14.21 -7.38
C LEU A 19 -3.95 -12.69 -7.23
N ASP A 20 -3.23 -11.90 -8.03
CA ASP A 20 -3.35 -10.45 -8.05
C ASP A 20 -4.76 -9.96 -8.41
N GLU A 21 -5.51 -10.73 -9.21
CA GLU A 21 -6.90 -10.38 -9.57
C GLU A 21 -7.86 -10.42 -8.38
N PHE A 22 -7.50 -11.07 -7.29
CA PHE A 22 -8.30 -11.09 -6.05
C PHE A 22 -7.92 -9.99 -5.06
N CYS A 23 -6.93 -9.14 -5.36
CA CYS A 23 -6.44 -8.11 -4.43
C CYS A 23 -7.46 -7.00 -4.14
N ASP A 24 -8.52 -6.87 -4.95
CA ASP A 24 -9.65 -5.99 -4.68
C ASP A 24 -10.74 -6.62 -3.77
N GLY A 25 -10.52 -7.86 -3.32
CA GLY A 25 -11.46 -8.63 -2.48
C GLY A 25 -12.67 -9.15 -3.24
N SER A 26 -12.67 -9.09 -4.59
CA SER A 26 -13.79 -9.55 -5.40
C SER A 26 -13.84 -11.08 -5.50
N GLU A 27 -15.06 -11.61 -5.61
CA GLU A 27 -15.30 -12.97 -6.04
C GLU A 27 -15.39 -12.96 -7.58
N LEU A 28 -14.59 -13.80 -8.24
CA LEU A 28 -14.45 -13.79 -9.70
C LEU A 28 -14.79 -15.15 -10.31
N THR A 29 -15.46 -15.12 -11.46
CA THR A 29 -15.68 -16.33 -12.26
C THR A 29 -14.45 -16.67 -13.10
N LEU A 30 -14.35 -17.94 -13.55
CA LEU A 30 -13.30 -18.36 -14.48
C LEU A 30 -13.22 -17.47 -15.74
N SER A 31 -14.36 -17.04 -16.25
CA SER A 31 -14.41 -16.19 -17.45
C SER A 31 -13.82 -14.79 -17.19
N GLN A 32 -14.14 -14.21 -16.04
CA GLN A 32 -13.58 -12.91 -15.62
C GLN A 32 -12.06 -13.01 -15.39
N LEU A 33 -11.60 -14.04 -14.69
CA LEU A 33 -10.19 -14.30 -14.46
C LEU A 33 -9.42 -14.51 -15.78
N SER A 34 -9.96 -15.32 -16.69
CA SER A 34 -9.37 -15.52 -18.01
C SER A 34 -9.30 -14.22 -18.81
N CYS A 35 -10.33 -13.38 -18.77
CA CYS A 35 -10.37 -12.11 -19.47
C CYS A 35 -9.35 -11.10 -18.88
N ARG A 36 -9.31 -10.95 -17.56
CA ARG A 36 -8.45 -9.98 -16.87
C ARG A 36 -6.97 -10.34 -16.98
N THR A 37 -6.63 -11.63 -16.83
CA THR A 37 -5.23 -12.09 -16.92
C THR A 37 -4.74 -12.33 -18.34
N GLY A 38 -5.64 -12.35 -19.32
CA GLY A 38 -5.31 -12.73 -20.71
C GLY A 38 -4.98 -14.23 -20.90
N LEU A 39 -5.13 -15.06 -19.87
CA LEU A 39 -4.84 -16.48 -19.95
C LEU A 39 -5.95 -17.22 -20.72
N PRO A 40 -5.57 -18.21 -21.57
CA PRO A 40 -6.56 -19.12 -22.16
C PRO A 40 -7.38 -19.80 -21.06
N ARG A 41 -8.69 -19.91 -21.27
CA ARG A 41 -9.64 -20.46 -20.29
C ARG A 41 -9.22 -21.83 -19.72
N SER A 42 -8.68 -22.71 -20.58
CA SER A 42 -8.17 -24.04 -20.17
C SER A 42 -6.97 -23.93 -19.23
N SER A 43 -6.04 -23.00 -19.51
CA SER A 43 -4.88 -22.74 -18.66
C SER A 43 -5.28 -22.13 -17.31
N ALA A 44 -6.15 -21.11 -17.32
CA ALA A 44 -6.69 -20.50 -16.09
C ALA A 44 -7.43 -21.54 -15.25
N HIS A 45 -8.27 -22.39 -15.85
CA HIS A 45 -8.97 -23.45 -15.14
C HIS A 45 -8.02 -24.45 -14.47
N ARG A 46 -6.99 -24.91 -15.19
CA ARG A 46 -6.00 -25.85 -14.64
C ARG A 46 -5.24 -25.26 -13.47
N LEU A 47 -4.77 -24.00 -13.56
CA LEU A 47 -4.08 -23.32 -12.48
C LEU A 47 -4.99 -23.07 -11.29
N LEU A 48 -6.21 -22.59 -11.50
CA LEU A 48 -7.20 -22.40 -10.44
C LEU A 48 -7.57 -23.72 -9.74
N SER A 49 -7.66 -24.82 -10.46
CA SER A 49 -7.91 -26.14 -9.86
C SER A 49 -6.77 -26.54 -8.92
N GLN A 50 -5.52 -26.32 -9.32
CA GLN A 50 -4.36 -26.56 -8.45
C GLN A 50 -4.35 -25.61 -7.24
N LEU A 51 -4.66 -24.32 -7.42
CA LEU A 51 -4.74 -23.38 -6.32
C LEU A 51 -5.84 -23.72 -5.31
N VAL A 52 -6.95 -24.29 -5.78
CA VAL A 52 -8.01 -24.83 -4.91
C VAL A 52 -7.52 -26.07 -4.17
N GLU A 53 -6.81 -26.98 -4.84
CA GLU A 53 -6.24 -28.18 -4.23
C GLU A 53 -5.19 -27.83 -3.17
N PHE A 54 -4.34 -26.81 -3.40
CA PHE A 54 -3.40 -26.27 -2.39
C PHE A 54 -4.10 -25.48 -1.29
N GLY A 55 -5.39 -25.20 -1.41
CA GLY A 55 -6.13 -24.43 -0.42
C GLY A 55 -5.84 -22.92 -0.44
N TRP A 56 -5.24 -22.36 -1.51
CA TRP A 56 -4.98 -20.92 -1.62
C TRP A 56 -6.17 -20.15 -2.16
N VAL A 57 -6.97 -20.82 -2.99
CA VAL A 57 -8.20 -20.31 -3.57
C VAL A 57 -9.36 -21.19 -3.13
N SER A 58 -10.48 -20.59 -2.81
CA SER A 58 -11.75 -21.25 -2.55
C SER A 58 -12.63 -21.16 -3.79
N ARG A 59 -13.42 -22.21 -4.04
CA ARG A 59 -14.42 -22.23 -5.10
C ARG A 59 -15.81 -22.47 -4.52
N ARG A 60 -16.74 -21.57 -4.80
CA ARG A 60 -18.16 -21.72 -4.48
C ARG A 60 -18.99 -21.66 -5.78
N GLY A 61 -19.45 -22.83 -6.24
CA GLY A 61 -20.17 -22.92 -7.50
C GLY A 61 -19.31 -22.48 -8.69
N ARG A 62 -19.59 -21.30 -9.25
CA ARG A 62 -18.89 -20.74 -10.42
C ARG A 62 -17.88 -19.64 -10.08
N VAL A 63 -17.81 -19.21 -8.82
CA VAL A 63 -16.93 -18.11 -8.38
C VAL A 63 -15.76 -18.64 -7.57
N TYR A 64 -14.65 -17.94 -7.67
CA TYR A 64 -13.38 -18.17 -6.96
C TYR A 64 -13.09 -16.95 -6.08
N SER A 65 -12.47 -17.19 -4.92
CA SER A 65 -11.99 -16.15 -3.99
C SER A 65 -10.74 -16.65 -3.27
N LEU A 66 -10.00 -15.75 -2.63
CA LEU A 66 -8.90 -16.17 -1.74
C LEU A 66 -9.44 -17.01 -0.59
N SER A 67 -8.68 -18.03 -0.20
CA SER A 67 -9.06 -18.93 0.89
C SER A 67 -8.59 -18.40 2.26
N ARG A 68 -9.05 -19.08 3.31
CA ARG A 68 -8.63 -18.79 4.69
C ARG A 68 -7.13 -18.99 4.93
N ALA A 69 -6.48 -19.91 4.22
CA ALA A 69 -5.04 -20.14 4.35
C ALA A 69 -4.21 -18.90 3.97
N VAL A 70 -4.67 -18.14 2.97
CA VAL A 70 -4.00 -16.88 2.57
C VAL A 70 -4.15 -15.81 3.68
N PHE A 71 -5.30 -15.77 4.37
CA PHE A 71 -5.49 -14.91 5.53
C PHE A 71 -4.52 -15.29 6.67
N GLU A 72 -4.33 -16.57 6.95
CA GLU A 72 -3.38 -17.05 7.96
C GLU A 72 -1.94 -16.62 7.63
N TRP A 73 -1.52 -16.73 6.37
CA TRP A 73 -0.20 -16.23 5.94
C TRP A 73 -0.07 -14.71 6.05
N GLY A 74 -1.13 -13.99 5.70
CA GLY A 74 -1.15 -12.54 5.87
C GLY A 74 -0.98 -12.13 7.34
N ALA A 75 -1.66 -12.81 8.25
CA ALA A 75 -1.52 -12.57 9.68
C ALA A 75 -0.11 -12.86 10.20
N LEU A 76 0.51 -13.96 9.74
CA LEU A 76 1.91 -14.27 10.08
C LEU A 76 2.87 -13.22 9.51
N ALA A 77 2.66 -12.77 8.27
CA ALA A 77 3.48 -11.72 7.67
C ALA A 77 3.40 -10.41 8.47
N GLN A 78 2.20 -10.01 8.89
CA GLN A 78 2.00 -8.82 9.74
C GLN A 78 2.69 -8.98 11.09
N TRP A 79 2.62 -10.16 11.71
CA TRP A 79 3.28 -10.43 12.98
C TRP A 79 4.80 -10.26 12.92
N HIS A 80 5.42 -10.58 11.80
CA HIS A 80 6.86 -10.45 11.57
C HIS A 80 7.28 -9.07 11.04
N ASP A 81 6.33 -8.24 10.59
CA ASP A 81 6.63 -6.90 10.08
C ASP A 81 6.81 -5.92 11.24
N ASN A 82 8.06 -5.47 11.43
CA ASN A 82 8.40 -4.54 12.50
C ASN A 82 7.71 -3.18 12.32
N LEU A 83 7.54 -2.71 11.08
CA LEU A 83 6.87 -1.44 10.80
C LEU A 83 5.38 -1.53 11.17
N TYR A 84 4.70 -2.61 10.78
CA TYR A 84 3.33 -2.87 11.16
C TYR A 84 3.16 -2.87 12.69
N ARG A 85 3.98 -3.63 13.40
CA ARG A 85 3.91 -3.77 14.87
C ARG A 85 4.14 -2.45 15.60
N ALA A 86 5.12 -1.66 15.18
CA ALA A 86 5.40 -0.35 15.76
C ALA A 86 4.28 0.67 15.45
N ALA A 87 3.70 0.59 14.26
CA ALA A 87 2.71 1.56 13.81
C ALA A 87 1.29 1.28 14.33
N HIS A 88 0.89 0.00 14.41
CA HIS A 88 -0.48 -0.41 14.72
C HIS A 88 -1.09 0.29 15.97
N PRO A 89 -0.46 0.31 17.15
CA PRO A 89 -1.01 1.03 18.31
C PRO A 89 -1.11 2.54 18.09
N VAL A 90 -0.15 3.12 17.36
CA VAL A 90 -0.11 4.57 17.07
C VAL A 90 -1.23 4.96 16.11
N LEU A 91 -1.60 4.09 15.15
CA LEU A 91 -2.74 4.32 14.27
C LEU A 91 -4.04 4.44 15.08
N HIS A 92 -4.25 3.53 16.03
CA HIS A 92 -5.44 3.53 16.89
C HIS A 92 -5.52 4.79 17.77
N GLU A 93 -4.41 5.21 18.35
CA GLU A 93 -4.35 6.44 19.15
C GLU A 93 -4.63 7.68 18.30
N LEU A 94 -4.04 7.76 17.10
CA LEU A 94 -4.26 8.88 16.19
C LEU A 94 -5.72 8.92 15.70
N HIS A 95 -6.32 7.76 15.42
CA HIS A 95 -7.74 7.67 15.08
C HIS A 95 -8.62 8.13 16.23
N ALA A 96 -8.38 7.63 17.45
CA ALA A 96 -9.14 8.02 18.62
C ALA A 96 -9.08 9.54 18.93
N THR A 97 -7.93 10.15 18.62
CA THR A 97 -7.72 11.60 18.83
C THR A 97 -8.36 12.45 17.75
N THR A 98 -8.35 11.99 16.50
CA THR A 98 -8.80 12.80 15.35
C THR A 98 -10.21 12.48 14.89
N GLY A 99 -10.72 11.27 15.17
CA GLY A 99 -11.97 10.74 14.62
C GLY A 99 -11.94 10.49 13.11
N LEU A 100 -10.77 10.61 12.47
CA LEU A 100 -10.59 10.48 11.02
C LEU A 100 -9.94 9.14 10.68
N MET A 101 -10.02 8.75 9.39
CA MET A 101 -9.37 7.53 8.90
C MET A 101 -7.85 7.68 8.98
N VAL A 102 -7.17 6.68 9.52
CA VAL A 102 -5.70 6.64 9.63
C VAL A 102 -5.16 5.49 8.80
N HIS A 103 -4.09 5.72 8.04
CA HIS A 103 -3.48 4.68 7.20
C HIS A 103 -1.97 4.63 7.41
N LEU A 104 -1.44 3.41 7.31
CA LEU A 104 -0.02 3.10 7.16
C LEU A 104 0.22 2.60 5.73
N ALA A 105 1.24 3.13 5.07
CA ALA A 105 1.61 2.64 3.73
C ALA A 105 3.12 2.67 3.51
N VAL A 106 3.57 1.82 2.58
CA VAL A 106 4.93 1.79 2.05
C VAL A 106 4.93 2.07 0.55
N LEU A 107 6.09 2.46 0.01
CA LEU A 107 6.26 2.62 -1.42
C LEU A 107 6.55 1.26 -2.06
N ASP A 108 5.81 0.90 -3.09
CA ASP A 108 5.99 -0.31 -3.88
C ASP A 108 6.00 0.06 -5.38
N GLY A 109 7.18 0.21 -5.93
CA GLY A 109 7.37 0.75 -7.28
C GLY A 109 6.88 2.19 -7.38
N ASN A 110 5.87 2.43 -8.21
CA ASN A 110 5.26 3.76 -8.40
C ASN A 110 3.99 3.97 -7.57
N ASP A 111 3.61 2.99 -6.78
CA ASP A 111 2.39 3.01 -5.98
C ASP A 111 2.71 3.02 -4.49
N VAL A 112 1.78 3.50 -3.68
CA VAL A 112 1.73 3.19 -2.27
C VAL A 112 0.93 1.91 -2.07
N ARG A 113 1.43 1.04 -1.19
CA ARG A 113 0.70 -0.14 -0.71
C ARG A 113 0.27 0.11 0.72
N TYR A 114 -1.01 -0.03 0.98
CA TYR A 114 -1.57 0.11 2.33
C TYR A 114 -1.27 -1.15 3.15
N LEU A 115 -0.57 -1.00 4.27
CA LEU A 115 -0.23 -2.09 5.19
C LEU A 115 -1.25 -2.21 6.32
N ASP A 116 -1.81 -1.07 6.77
CA ASP A 116 -2.78 -1.02 7.87
C ASP A 116 -3.69 0.19 7.72
N GLY A 117 -4.86 0.16 8.39
CA GLY A 117 -5.81 1.25 8.41
C GLY A 117 -6.85 1.11 9.51
N VAL A 118 -7.15 2.23 10.16
CA VAL A 118 -8.13 2.33 11.27
C VAL A 118 -9.18 3.36 10.93
N GLY A 119 -10.44 3.06 11.24
CA GLY A 119 -11.58 3.94 10.95
C GLY A 119 -11.89 4.06 9.46
N CYS A 120 -11.45 3.07 8.64
CA CYS A 120 -11.66 3.10 7.20
C CYS A 120 -13.15 2.91 6.86
N ASP A 121 -13.69 3.84 6.09
CA ASP A 121 -15.03 3.78 5.53
C ASP A 121 -14.91 3.60 4.00
N PRO A 122 -15.30 2.43 3.45
CA PRO A 122 -15.22 2.14 2.03
C PRO A 122 -16.06 3.08 1.16
N ASP A 123 -17.12 3.67 1.72
CA ASP A 123 -18.01 4.60 1.02
C ASP A 123 -17.36 5.99 0.85
N ILE A 124 -16.41 6.33 1.73
CA ILE A 124 -15.68 7.60 1.69
C ILE A 124 -14.35 7.44 0.96
N LEU A 125 -13.57 6.42 1.33
CA LEU A 125 -12.24 6.20 0.77
C LEU A 125 -12.06 4.71 0.43
N PRO A 126 -11.91 4.35 -0.86
CA PRO A 126 -11.75 2.96 -1.28
C PRO A 126 -10.33 2.41 -0.99
N SER A 127 -9.71 2.86 0.11
CA SER A 127 -8.45 2.31 0.58
C SER A 127 -8.69 1.00 1.31
N ARG A 128 -8.02 -0.06 0.88
CA ARG A 128 -8.06 -1.37 1.53
C ARG A 128 -6.66 -1.77 1.95
N ILE A 129 -6.55 -2.48 3.07
CA ILE A 129 -5.29 -3.13 3.44
C ILE A 129 -4.86 -4.05 2.29
N GLY A 130 -3.60 -3.94 1.87
CA GLY A 130 -3.05 -4.61 0.68
C GLY A 130 -3.34 -3.90 -0.64
N GLY A 131 -4.28 -2.94 -0.68
CA GLY A 131 -4.60 -2.14 -1.87
C GLY A 131 -3.47 -1.21 -2.27
N ARG A 132 -3.54 -0.71 -3.51
CA ARG A 132 -2.52 0.17 -4.11
C ARG A 132 -3.15 1.44 -4.66
N GLN A 133 -2.42 2.54 -4.60
CA GLN A 133 -2.77 3.80 -5.27
C GLN A 133 -1.51 4.47 -5.82
N PRO A 134 -1.61 5.23 -6.93
CA PRO A 134 -0.47 5.95 -7.49
C PRO A 134 0.17 6.90 -6.46
N ALA A 135 1.45 6.70 -6.15
CA ALA A 135 2.15 7.40 -5.07
C ALA A 135 2.10 8.92 -5.22
N LEU A 136 2.25 9.43 -6.44
CA LEU A 136 2.24 10.87 -6.72
C LEU A 136 0.88 11.55 -6.56
N ARG A 137 -0.21 10.77 -6.43
CA ARG A 137 -1.57 11.30 -6.20
C ARG A 137 -1.99 11.23 -4.74
N THR A 138 -1.18 10.62 -3.86
CA THR A 138 -1.50 10.46 -2.45
C THR A 138 -0.54 11.26 -1.57
N ALA A 139 -1.03 11.79 -0.45
CA ALA A 139 -0.17 12.45 0.53
C ALA A 139 0.89 11.48 1.09
N LEU A 140 0.52 10.20 1.33
CA LEU A 140 1.43 9.14 1.75
C LEU A 140 2.62 8.98 0.79
N GLY A 141 2.34 8.81 -0.48
CA GLY A 141 3.38 8.61 -1.49
C GLY A 141 4.27 9.84 -1.66
N LYS A 142 3.69 11.04 -1.68
CA LYS A 142 4.45 12.29 -1.72
C LYS A 142 5.36 12.43 -0.49
N ALA A 143 4.89 12.07 0.71
CA ALA A 143 5.69 12.09 1.94
C ALA A 143 6.87 11.11 1.85
N ILE A 144 6.65 9.87 1.40
CA ILE A 144 7.71 8.86 1.25
C ILE A 144 8.74 9.33 0.22
N ILE A 145 8.29 9.76 -0.97
CA ILE A 145 9.17 10.21 -2.05
C ILE A 145 10.03 11.40 -1.62
N ALA A 146 9.47 12.34 -0.84
CA ALA A 146 10.19 13.48 -0.33
C ALA A 146 11.38 13.09 0.58
N HIS A 147 11.31 11.94 1.26
CA HIS A 147 12.29 11.51 2.27
C HIS A 147 13.10 10.26 1.88
N SER A 148 12.76 9.56 0.79
CA SER A 148 13.42 8.32 0.40
C SER A 148 14.80 8.49 -0.25
N GLY A 149 15.29 9.72 -0.45
CA GLY A 149 16.55 9.98 -1.16
C GLY A 149 16.52 9.55 -2.63
N MET A 150 15.42 9.00 -3.09
CA MET A 150 15.22 8.63 -4.49
C MET A 150 15.23 9.90 -5.33
N GLY A 151 16.06 9.91 -6.38
CA GLY A 151 16.02 10.93 -7.42
C GLY A 151 14.61 11.00 -8.05
N PRO A 152 14.37 11.91 -8.98
CA PRO A 152 13.05 12.10 -9.57
C PRO A 152 12.49 10.77 -10.03
N VAL A 153 11.36 10.38 -9.43
CA VAL A 153 10.65 9.12 -9.77
C VAL A 153 10.33 9.18 -11.26
N ARG A 154 11.01 8.37 -12.05
CA ARG A 154 10.67 8.20 -13.47
C ARG A 154 9.42 7.33 -13.49
N THR A 155 8.27 7.96 -13.66
CA THR A 155 6.99 7.27 -13.81
C THR A 155 7.04 6.33 -15.01
N ARG A 156 7.27 5.04 -14.79
CA ARG A 156 6.95 3.98 -15.72
C ARG A 156 5.53 3.49 -15.43
N SER A 157 4.58 4.42 -15.37
CA SER A 157 3.18 4.02 -15.39
C SER A 157 2.79 3.69 -16.82
N THR A 158 2.37 2.47 -17.05
CA THR A 158 1.88 2.00 -18.35
C THR A 158 0.49 2.56 -18.69
N VAL A 159 -0.12 3.37 -17.81
CA VAL A 159 -1.54 3.78 -17.92
C VAL A 159 -1.74 5.30 -17.85
N ALA A 160 -0.74 6.11 -17.49
CA ALA A 160 -0.91 7.57 -17.43
C ALA A 160 -0.03 8.29 -18.47
N PRO A 161 -0.56 9.34 -19.16
CA PRO A 161 0.26 10.15 -20.06
C PRO A 161 1.40 10.81 -19.27
N LEU A 162 2.57 10.93 -19.90
CA LEU A 162 3.75 11.62 -19.35
C LEU A 162 3.34 13.03 -18.89
N PRO A 163 3.64 13.43 -17.65
CA PRO A 163 3.35 14.77 -17.18
C PRO A 163 4.07 15.80 -18.05
N SER A 164 3.44 16.93 -18.28
CA SER A 164 4.09 18.04 -19.00
C SER A 164 5.27 18.57 -18.18
N ALA A 165 6.25 19.21 -18.83
CA ALA A 165 7.40 19.83 -18.15
C ALA A 165 7.00 20.81 -17.02
N ARG A 166 5.81 21.45 -17.15
CA ARG A 166 5.23 22.30 -16.10
C ARG A 166 4.71 21.48 -14.90
N ALA A 167 4.06 20.35 -15.15
CA ALA A 167 3.60 19.44 -14.09
C ALA A 167 4.79 18.88 -13.31
N ASP A 168 5.87 18.51 -13.99
CA ASP A 168 7.11 18.05 -13.35
C ASP A 168 7.77 19.15 -12.49
N ALA A 169 7.75 20.40 -12.91
CA ALA A 169 8.30 21.51 -12.14
C ALA A 169 7.44 21.84 -10.90
N ARG A 170 6.13 21.72 -11.01
CA ARG A 170 5.21 21.88 -9.88
C ARG A 170 5.43 20.76 -8.84
N LEU A 171 5.46 19.51 -9.29
CA LEU A 171 5.70 18.37 -8.43
C LEU A 171 7.04 18.44 -7.70
N ARG A 172 8.11 18.82 -8.40
CA ARG A 172 9.43 19.02 -7.76
C ARG A 172 9.41 20.06 -6.65
N ARG A 173 8.72 21.19 -6.86
CA ARG A 173 8.55 22.23 -5.84
C ARG A 173 7.74 21.73 -4.64
N GLU A 174 6.68 20.99 -4.90
CA GLU A 174 5.85 20.37 -3.87
C GLU A 174 6.66 19.38 -3.03
N ILE A 175 7.40 18.46 -3.65
CA ILE A 175 8.28 17.50 -2.96
C ILE A 175 9.38 18.22 -2.15
N ALA A 176 9.98 19.29 -2.69
CA ALA A 176 10.96 20.09 -1.94
C ALA A 176 10.33 20.76 -0.71
N HIS A 177 9.11 21.29 -0.85
CA HIS A 177 8.36 21.87 0.26
C HIS A 177 8.01 20.83 1.33
N ILE A 178 7.51 19.65 0.93
CA ILE A 178 7.21 18.53 1.83
C ILE A 178 8.48 18.13 2.62
N ARG A 179 9.64 18.08 1.96
CA ARG A 179 10.91 17.77 2.61
C ARG A 179 11.29 18.77 3.70
N GLN A 180 11.01 20.06 3.46
CA GLN A 180 11.27 21.13 4.45
C GLN A 180 10.27 21.12 5.60
N GLN A 181 9.00 20.89 5.30
CA GLN A 181 7.92 20.96 6.29
C GLN A 181 7.72 19.62 7.03
N HIS A 182 8.26 18.51 6.53
CA HIS A 182 8.04 17.15 7.01
C HIS A 182 6.55 16.76 7.07
N ILE A 183 5.75 17.34 6.21
CA ILE A 183 4.33 17.06 6.07
C ILE A 183 3.91 17.17 4.61
N ALA A 184 3.15 16.21 4.15
CA ALA A 184 2.50 16.20 2.85
C ALA A 184 0.99 16.34 3.04
N HIS A 185 0.34 16.94 2.09
CA HIS A 185 -1.12 16.96 2.03
C HIS A 185 -1.57 16.82 0.58
N GLU A 186 -2.79 16.35 0.41
CA GLU A 186 -3.50 16.36 -0.87
C GLU A 186 -4.97 16.65 -0.65
N ARG A 187 -5.61 17.21 -1.66
CA ARG A 187 -7.04 17.50 -1.69
C ARG A 187 -7.60 17.05 -3.02
N GLU A 188 -8.46 16.03 -2.98
CA GLU A 188 -9.18 15.49 -4.14
C GLU A 188 -8.29 14.99 -5.29
N GLU A 189 -6.99 14.77 -5.04
CA GLU A 189 -6.07 14.28 -6.07
C GLU A 189 -6.20 12.76 -6.26
N ALA A 190 -6.36 12.02 -5.17
CA ALA A 190 -6.57 10.57 -5.19
C ALA A 190 -8.05 10.23 -5.33
N VAL A 191 -8.90 10.86 -4.50
CA VAL A 191 -10.34 10.61 -4.43
C VAL A 191 -11.08 11.92 -4.30
N SER A 192 -12.11 12.14 -5.13
CA SER A 192 -12.95 13.35 -5.07
C SER A 192 -13.65 13.46 -3.71
N GLY A 193 -13.74 14.66 -3.16
CA GLY A 193 -14.37 14.94 -1.87
C GLY A 193 -13.52 14.56 -0.65
N VAL A 194 -12.31 14.02 -0.83
CA VAL A 194 -11.40 13.58 0.24
C VAL A 194 -10.17 14.47 0.31
N ALA A 195 -9.71 14.74 1.53
CA ALA A 195 -8.40 15.33 1.81
C ALA A 195 -7.58 14.43 2.73
N CYS A 196 -6.26 14.55 2.64
CA CYS A 196 -5.33 13.72 3.39
C CYS A 196 -4.11 14.53 3.83
N VAL A 197 -3.63 14.26 5.06
CA VAL A 197 -2.39 14.79 5.61
C VAL A 197 -1.50 13.62 6.00
N ALA A 198 -0.22 13.63 5.59
CA ALA A 198 0.69 12.51 5.81
C ALA A 198 2.08 12.97 6.23
N ALA A 199 2.76 12.12 7.01
CA ALA A 199 4.17 12.28 7.36
C ALA A 199 4.95 11.00 7.08
N ALA A 200 6.18 11.14 6.61
CA ALA A 200 7.09 10.03 6.40
C ALA A 200 7.60 9.45 7.74
N ILE A 201 7.68 8.14 7.82
CA ILE A 201 8.29 7.40 8.94
C ILE A 201 9.74 7.13 8.58
N GLY A 202 10.65 7.79 9.28
CA GLY A 202 12.07 7.69 8.96
C GLY A 202 12.89 8.86 9.51
N ASN A 203 14.10 8.99 8.99
CA ASN A 203 15.02 10.08 9.27
C ASN A 203 15.49 10.74 7.96
N SER A 204 16.53 11.60 8.04
CA SER A 204 17.09 12.29 6.88
C SER A 204 17.74 11.37 5.82
N ARG A 205 17.99 10.10 6.15
CA ARG A 205 18.68 9.12 5.27
C ARG A 205 17.82 7.94 4.88
N THR A 206 16.83 7.60 5.71
CA THR A 206 16.04 6.37 5.57
C THR A 206 14.56 6.70 5.76
N CYS A 207 13.74 6.31 4.80
CA CYS A 207 12.29 6.36 4.89
C CYS A 207 11.75 4.94 4.69
N VAL A 208 11.01 4.42 5.68
CA VAL A 208 10.47 3.05 5.68
C VAL A 208 8.99 2.99 5.31
N GLY A 209 8.31 4.12 5.36
CA GLY A 209 6.88 4.22 5.04
C GLY A 209 6.33 5.60 5.39
N ALA A 210 5.01 5.72 5.45
CA ALA A 210 4.32 6.93 5.91
C ALA A 210 3.03 6.57 6.65
N ILE A 211 2.62 7.49 7.54
CA ILE A 211 1.31 7.49 8.20
C ILE A 211 0.50 8.69 7.72
N SER A 212 -0.80 8.53 7.60
CA SER A 212 -1.70 9.61 7.20
C SER A 212 -3.00 9.63 7.98
N VAL A 213 -3.62 10.80 7.99
CA VAL A 213 -5.02 11.01 8.39
C VAL A 213 -5.78 11.50 7.16
N ALA A 214 -6.92 10.88 6.87
CA ALA A 214 -7.77 11.18 5.72
C ALA A 214 -9.25 11.25 6.12
N GLY A 215 -10.02 12.01 5.36
CA GLY A 215 -11.46 12.12 5.56
C GLY A 215 -12.11 13.06 4.57
N PRO A 216 -13.43 13.33 4.71
CA PRO A 216 -14.12 14.31 3.91
C PRO A 216 -13.42 15.66 3.91
N LEU A 217 -13.37 16.32 2.75
CA LEU A 217 -12.62 17.57 2.53
C LEU A 217 -12.91 18.66 3.59
N GLY A 218 -14.14 18.75 4.08
CA GLY A 218 -14.54 19.71 5.12
C GLY A 218 -14.06 19.38 6.53
N ASN A 219 -13.66 18.13 6.78
CA ASN A 219 -13.27 17.66 8.11
C ASN A 219 -11.74 17.61 8.30
N VAL A 220 -10.96 17.77 7.22
CA VAL A 220 -9.50 17.71 7.26
C VAL A 220 -8.90 19.09 7.25
N ASP A 221 -8.55 19.60 8.44
CA ASP A 221 -7.76 20.82 8.58
C ASP A 221 -6.28 20.49 8.68
N ILE A 222 -5.53 20.88 7.63
CA ILE A 222 -4.10 20.59 7.49
C ILE A 222 -3.29 21.21 8.64
N VAL A 223 -3.68 22.40 9.12
CA VAL A 223 -2.93 23.13 10.14
C VAL A 223 -3.00 22.40 11.48
N THR A 224 -4.19 21.99 11.89
CA THR A 224 -4.42 21.28 13.15
C THR A 224 -3.89 19.86 13.13
N LEU A 225 -3.97 19.16 11.99
CA LEU A 225 -3.55 17.77 11.85
C LEU A 225 -2.04 17.58 11.61
N ALA A 226 -1.31 18.61 11.15
CA ALA A 226 0.10 18.49 10.85
C ALA A 226 0.96 18.03 12.03
N MET A 227 0.71 18.57 13.23
CA MET A 227 1.48 18.20 14.42
C MET A 227 1.17 16.78 14.91
N PRO A 228 -0.11 16.35 15.10
CA PRO A 228 -0.43 14.98 15.45
C PRO A 228 0.17 13.95 14.50
N VAL A 229 0.04 14.15 13.19
CA VAL A 229 0.55 13.21 12.17
C VAL A 229 2.09 13.12 12.20
N ARG A 230 2.80 14.25 12.32
CA ARG A 230 4.26 14.24 12.47
C ARG A 230 4.72 13.57 13.76
N SER A 231 4.00 13.81 14.87
CA SER A 231 4.30 13.17 16.17
C SER A 231 4.13 11.66 16.07
N ALA A 232 3.04 11.20 15.49
CA ALA A 232 2.80 9.77 15.25
C ALA A 232 3.91 9.12 14.41
N ALA A 233 4.28 9.73 13.28
CA ALA A 233 5.38 9.24 12.45
C ALA A 233 6.71 9.14 13.22
N ARG A 234 7.00 10.12 14.10
CA ARG A 234 8.21 10.12 14.91
C ARG A 234 8.18 9.04 16.00
N VAL A 235 7.04 8.83 16.65
CA VAL A 235 6.90 7.76 17.66
C VAL A 235 7.16 6.40 17.04
N ILE A 236 6.56 6.12 15.88
CA ILE A 236 6.78 4.88 15.14
C ILE A 236 8.27 4.71 14.79
N TRP A 237 8.92 5.76 14.29
CA TRP A 237 10.34 5.71 13.97
C TRP A 237 11.24 5.45 15.17
N GLN A 238 10.93 6.06 16.31
CA GLN A 238 11.69 5.86 17.57
C GLN A 238 11.59 4.42 18.06
N ASP A 239 10.41 3.80 18.03
CA ASP A 239 10.22 2.40 18.40
C ASP A 239 11.02 1.45 17.48
N LEU A 240 10.94 1.66 16.17
CA LEU A 240 11.71 0.91 15.18
C LEU A 240 13.24 1.01 15.41
N SER A 241 13.72 2.20 15.77
CA SER A 241 15.14 2.48 15.96
C SER A 241 15.64 1.95 17.31
N GLY A 242 14.81 1.99 18.35
CA GLY A 242 15.11 1.47 19.69
C GLY A 242 15.19 -0.06 19.70
N ASN A 243 14.26 -0.73 19.05
CA ASN A 243 14.25 -2.19 18.94
C ASN A 243 15.38 -2.74 18.06
N GLY A 244 15.84 -1.97 17.05
CA GLY A 244 16.99 -2.35 16.20
C GLY A 244 18.32 -2.39 16.94
N SER A 245 18.50 -1.59 17.98
CA SER A 245 19.72 -1.58 18.80
C SER A 245 19.80 -2.77 19.75
N ALA A 246 18.67 -3.33 20.16
CA ALA A 246 18.63 -4.48 21.07
C ALA A 246 18.98 -5.81 20.36
N LEU A 247 18.75 -5.92 19.05
CA LEU A 247 19.04 -7.13 18.25
C LEU A 247 20.50 -7.22 17.76
N GLN A 248 21.28 -6.14 17.87
CA GLN A 248 22.72 -6.13 17.50
C GLN A 248 23.66 -6.33 18.69
N ALA A 249 23.13 -6.45 19.91
CA ALA A 249 23.90 -6.60 21.15
C ALA A 249 23.76 -7.98 21.81
N GLY A 250 23.20 -8.99 21.10
CA GLY A 250 23.04 -10.35 21.58
C GLY A 250 23.86 -11.38 20.79
#